data_23c2f3c4d62e02d0a72025bdb21f3f1e
#
_entry.id   23c2f3c4d62e02d0a72025bdb21f3f1e
#
_cell.length_a   1.000
_cell.length_b   1.000
_cell.length_c   1.000
_cell.angle_alpha   90.00
_cell.angle_beta   90.00
_cell.angle_gamma   90.00
#
_symmetry.space_group_name_H-M   'P 1'
#
loop_
_entity.id
_entity.type
_entity.pdbx_description
1 polymer ?
#
loop_
_entity_poly.entity_id
_entity_poly.type
_entity_poly.pdbx_seq_one_letter_code
_entity_poly.pdbx_strand_id
1 'polypeptide(L)'
;MSSQERITTILLRLLRGDQLNKQALMTEFNKDESSIRRDISVIKRAFDDVFSEPAPFVAENAGDYRLKPDLHATGRSLDDGQLLAITLILTASRGLSSVEMKQLMAQLLPAGPEHKGLDRLTKNPVFEYRGVPKISLTNRLARLSQAIVNHELISFDHVYHGEMRHFDRRLPTGLFFGDLFFYLIVDGSDEQADDDPDEGKFVRFRLDYMRNITYHRQQPTHDHDERFRGGRIQNHTWYPYLGKPINLEILYSYDPQFVLDRFPEAIVDWKNVRDRPFIKNPYARKVYHITIPVNDGFGIRMWLQGQGDLVKVLAPKHIRDYVVWVLRKSLKNYQNEDDTGKYL
;
A
#
# COMPACT_ATOMS: atom_id res chain seq x y z
N MET A 1 -30.24 16.62 35.49
CA MET A 1 -30.00 15.94 34.21
C MET A 1 -31.31 15.34 33.73
N SER A 2 -31.73 15.66 32.52
CA SER A 2 -32.96 15.13 31.93
C SER A 2 -32.84 13.64 31.62
N SER A 3 -33.97 12.95 31.38
CA SER A 3 -33.93 11.53 30.97
C SER A 3 -33.20 11.33 29.64
N GLN A 4 -33.38 12.27 28.69
CA GLN A 4 -32.74 12.23 27.39
C GLN A 4 -31.20 12.37 27.49
N GLU A 5 -30.70 13.34 28.26
CA GLU A 5 -29.27 13.52 28.50
C GLU A 5 -28.66 12.28 29.17
N ARG A 6 -29.37 11.68 30.12
CA ARG A 6 -28.91 10.47 30.81
C ARG A 6 -28.82 9.27 29.87
N ILE A 7 -29.86 9.01 29.07
CA ILE A 7 -29.88 7.95 28.04
C ILE A 7 -28.74 8.14 27.05
N THR A 8 -28.55 9.37 26.55
CA THR A 8 -27.46 9.69 25.61
C THR A 8 -26.10 9.46 26.24
N THR A 9 -25.89 9.86 27.50
CA THR A 9 -24.61 9.65 28.20
C THR A 9 -24.33 8.18 28.39
N ILE A 10 -25.33 7.38 28.80
CA ILE A 10 -25.18 5.92 28.94
C ILE A 10 -24.84 5.28 27.58
N LEU A 11 -25.57 5.67 26.52
CA LEU A 11 -25.33 5.17 25.15
C LEU A 11 -23.92 5.48 24.67
N LEU A 12 -23.44 6.72 24.82
CA LEU A 12 -22.10 7.12 24.41
C LEU A 12 -21.00 6.36 25.14
N ARG A 13 -21.18 6.10 26.45
CA ARG A 13 -20.25 5.28 27.24
C ARG A 13 -20.24 3.82 26.76
N LEU A 14 -21.41 3.24 26.50
CA LEU A 14 -21.53 1.90 25.94
C LEU A 14 -20.87 1.80 24.56
N LEU A 15 -21.08 2.80 23.69
CA LEU A 15 -20.45 2.89 22.38
C LEU A 15 -18.93 3.08 22.46
N ARG A 16 -18.42 3.71 23.53
CA ARG A 16 -16.99 3.83 23.80
C ARG A 16 -16.39 2.50 24.31
N GLY A 17 -17.22 1.51 24.68
CA GLY A 17 -16.77 0.22 25.19
C GLY A 17 -16.73 0.10 26.70
N ASP A 18 -17.27 1.07 27.41
CA ASP A 18 -17.30 1.02 28.89
C ASP A 18 -18.22 -0.11 29.35
N GLN A 19 -17.77 -0.82 30.39
CA GLN A 19 -18.63 -1.68 31.19
C GLN A 19 -19.33 -0.84 32.26
N LEU A 20 -20.64 -0.78 32.22
CA LEU A 20 -21.44 0.05 33.13
C LEU A 20 -22.16 -0.83 34.15
N ASN A 21 -21.99 -0.51 35.42
CA ASN A 21 -22.67 -1.20 36.51
C ASN A 21 -23.95 -0.43 36.93
N LYS A 22 -25.04 -1.14 37.07
CA LYS A 22 -26.36 -0.55 37.41
C LYS A 22 -26.32 0.25 38.72
N GLN A 23 -25.65 -0.27 39.74
CA GLN A 23 -25.56 0.38 41.04
C GLN A 23 -24.77 1.70 40.96
N ALA A 24 -23.65 1.67 40.20
CA ALA A 24 -22.89 2.88 39.94
C ALA A 24 -23.68 3.94 39.19
N LEU A 25 -24.46 3.55 38.17
CA LEU A 25 -25.34 4.46 37.44
C LEU A 25 -26.44 5.05 38.33
N MET A 26 -27.06 4.25 39.24
CA MET A 26 -28.04 4.73 40.20
C MET A 26 -27.46 5.81 41.11
N THR A 27 -26.24 5.58 41.62
CA THR A 27 -25.54 6.53 42.48
C THR A 27 -25.17 7.80 41.71
N GLU A 28 -24.55 7.66 40.54
CA GLU A 28 -24.09 8.77 39.72
C GLU A 28 -25.23 9.71 39.28
N PHE A 29 -26.33 9.13 38.83
CA PHE A 29 -27.45 9.91 38.33
C PHE A 29 -28.51 10.25 39.39
N ASN A 30 -28.32 9.77 40.60
CA ASN A 30 -29.30 9.90 41.70
C ASN A 30 -30.70 9.45 41.25
N LYS A 31 -30.79 8.21 40.76
CA LYS A 31 -32.03 7.59 40.25
C LYS A 31 -32.20 6.19 40.82
N ASP A 32 -33.47 5.79 40.88
CA ASP A 32 -33.85 4.44 41.29
C ASP A 32 -33.59 3.39 40.21
N GLU A 33 -33.61 2.13 40.62
CA GLU A 33 -33.38 1.00 39.74
C GLU A 33 -34.34 0.97 38.55
N SER A 34 -35.62 1.32 38.79
CA SER A 34 -36.64 1.30 37.74
C SER A 34 -36.38 2.30 36.62
N SER A 35 -35.83 3.46 36.99
CA SER A 35 -35.43 4.51 36.05
C SER A 35 -34.23 4.06 35.19
N ILE A 36 -33.19 3.50 35.79
CA ILE A 36 -32.01 2.99 35.06
C ILE A 36 -32.39 1.81 34.14
N ARG A 37 -33.23 0.89 34.61
CA ARG A 37 -33.73 -0.22 33.77
C ARG A 37 -34.53 0.30 32.56
N ARG A 38 -35.35 1.34 32.75
CA ARG A 38 -36.12 1.95 31.66
C ARG A 38 -35.19 2.60 30.63
N ASP A 39 -34.14 3.31 31.07
CA ASP A 39 -33.18 3.92 30.18
C ASP A 39 -32.43 2.86 29.35
N ILE A 40 -31.95 1.80 29.97
CA ILE A 40 -31.32 0.67 29.28
C ILE A 40 -32.31 0.00 28.31
N SER A 41 -33.60 -0.13 28.67
CA SER A 41 -34.59 -0.71 27.79
C SER A 41 -34.87 0.17 26.56
N VAL A 42 -34.80 1.51 26.70
CA VAL A 42 -34.90 2.45 25.57
C VAL A 42 -33.71 2.28 24.63
N ILE A 43 -32.50 2.20 25.19
CA ILE A 43 -31.29 1.96 24.40
C ILE A 43 -31.39 0.63 23.65
N LYS A 44 -31.81 -0.45 24.32
CA LYS A 44 -32.00 -1.77 23.68
C LYS A 44 -32.96 -1.69 22.50
N ARG A 45 -34.12 -1.10 22.68
CA ARG A 45 -35.09 -0.95 21.59
C ARG A 45 -34.56 -0.13 20.43
N ALA A 46 -33.84 0.96 20.71
CA ALA A 46 -33.20 1.75 19.65
C ALA A 46 -32.17 0.94 18.83
N PHE A 47 -31.43 0.02 19.47
CA PHE A 47 -30.58 -0.91 18.74
C PHE A 47 -31.36 -1.93 17.91
N ASP A 48 -32.45 -2.50 18.48
CA ASP A 48 -33.30 -3.46 17.76
C ASP A 48 -33.97 -2.82 16.53
N ASP A 49 -34.36 -1.54 16.64
CA ASP A 49 -34.98 -0.78 15.54
C ASP A 49 -33.99 -0.38 14.42
N VAL A 50 -32.72 -0.14 14.75
CA VAL A 50 -31.71 0.32 13.81
C VAL A 50 -30.92 -0.84 13.20
N PHE A 51 -30.62 -1.87 13.99
CA PHE A 51 -29.86 -3.03 13.57
C PHE A 51 -30.82 -4.23 13.53
N SER A 52 -31.02 -4.86 12.40
CA SER A 52 -31.94 -5.99 12.21
C SER A 52 -31.58 -7.26 13.00
N GLU A 53 -30.70 -7.17 13.96
CA GLU A 53 -30.24 -8.22 14.87
C GLU A 53 -30.59 -7.90 16.33
N PRO A 54 -30.80 -8.93 17.20
CA PRO A 54 -31.12 -8.70 18.61
C PRO A 54 -30.02 -7.90 19.31
N ALA A 55 -30.46 -7.00 20.19
CA ALA A 55 -29.60 -6.05 20.90
C ALA A 55 -28.31 -6.69 21.43
N PRO A 56 -27.15 -6.14 21.09
CA PRO A 56 -25.84 -6.74 21.34
C PRO A 56 -25.34 -6.52 22.77
N PHE A 57 -26.22 -6.62 23.74
CA PHE A 57 -25.85 -6.49 25.15
C PHE A 57 -25.30 -7.81 25.69
N VAL A 58 -24.11 -7.77 26.27
CA VAL A 58 -23.58 -8.80 27.12
C VAL A 58 -23.83 -8.37 28.57
N ALA A 59 -24.66 -9.11 29.30
CA ALA A 59 -24.77 -9.01 30.73
C ALA A 59 -23.88 -10.12 31.32
N GLU A 60 -22.66 -9.77 31.71
CA GLU A 60 -21.71 -10.75 32.32
C GLU A 60 -22.15 -11.10 33.75
N ASN A 61 -22.78 -10.16 34.44
CA ASN A 61 -23.36 -10.36 35.77
C ASN A 61 -24.71 -9.63 35.90
N ALA A 62 -25.53 -10.02 36.85
CA ALA A 62 -26.81 -9.36 37.14
C ALA A 62 -26.58 -7.87 37.51
N GLY A 63 -26.79 -6.99 36.54
CA GLY A 63 -26.66 -5.54 36.73
C GLY A 63 -25.51 -4.86 36.04
N ASP A 64 -24.67 -5.61 35.29
CA ASP A 64 -23.67 -5.04 34.43
C ASP A 64 -24.16 -4.97 32.98
N TYR A 65 -23.80 -3.89 32.30
CA TYR A 65 -24.15 -3.62 30.92
C TYR A 65 -22.91 -3.32 30.10
N ARG A 66 -22.70 -4.09 29.04
CA ARG A 66 -21.64 -3.88 28.04
C ARG A 66 -22.19 -4.19 26.67
N LEU A 67 -21.77 -3.47 25.65
CA LEU A 67 -22.01 -3.90 24.27
C LEU A 67 -21.05 -5.02 23.88
N LYS A 68 -21.51 -5.96 23.05
CA LYS A 68 -20.60 -6.94 22.43
C LYS A 68 -19.51 -6.20 21.68
N PRO A 69 -18.25 -6.68 21.71
CA PRO A 69 -17.11 -6.04 21.01
C PRO A 69 -17.38 -5.76 19.53
N ASP A 70 -18.17 -6.62 18.88
CA ASP A 70 -18.49 -6.54 17.44
C ASP A 70 -19.31 -5.31 17.05
N LEU A 71 -19.85 -4.57 18.02
CA LEU A 71 -20.67 -3.36 17.79
C LEU A 71 -19.96 -2.04 18.02
N HIS A 72 -18.69 -2.08 18.45
CA HIS A 72 -17.87 -0.86 18.51
C HIS A 72 -17.53 -0.30 17.14
N ALA A 73 -17.84 -1.07 16.09
CA ALA A 73 -17.74 -0.62 14.72
C ALA A 73 -19.13 -0.74 14.08
N THR A 74 -19.72 0.38 13.78
CA THR A 74 -20.73 0.48 12.73
C THR A 74 -20.09 0.00 11.42
N GLY A 75 -19.99 -1.30 11.24
CA GLY A 75 -19.41 -1.95 10.07
C GLY A 75 -18.13 -2.74 10.38
N ARG A 76 -18.22 -4.03 10.27
CA ARG A 76 -17.16 -5.03 10.11
C ARG A 76 -15.86 -4.70 10.84
N SER A 77 -15.76 -5.07 12.12
CA SER A 77 -14.47 -5.12 12.80
C SER A 77 -13.57 -6.14 12.10
N LEU A 78 -12.33 -5.74 11.83
CA LEU A 78 -11.33 -6.67 11.32
C LEU A 78 -11.00 -7.67 12.44
N ASP A 79 -10.88 -8.95 12.10
CA ASP A 79 -10.40 -9.95 13.02
C ASP A 79 -8.87 -9.86 13.24
N ASP A 80 -8.35 -10.54 14.26
CA ASP A 80 -6.93 -10.52 14.60
C ASP A 80 -6.03 -10.97 13.45
N GLY A 81 -6.48 -11.93 12.62
CA GLY A 81 -5.73 -12.39 11.45
C GLY A 81 -5.65 -11.32 10.37
N GLN A 82 -6.76 -10.63 10.11
CA GLN A 82 -6.81 -9.52 9.16
C GLN A 82 -5.96 -8.32 9.64
N LEU A 83 -6.04 -7.99 10.92
CA LEU A 83 -5.22 -6.94 11.53
C LEU A 83 -3.72 -7.28 11.49
N LEU A 84 -3.37 -8.53 11.76
CA LEU A 84 -1.99 -9.00 11.63
C LEU A 84 -1.49 -8.89 10.19
N ALA A 85 -2.27 -9.37 9.21
CA ALA A 85 -1.92 -9.29 7.80
C ALA A 85 -1.70 -7.84 7.35
N ILE A 86 -2.63 -6.94 7.67
CA ILE A 86 -2.50 -5.51 7.35
C ILE A 86 -1.24 -4.92 8.01
N THR A 87 -1.00 -5.22 9.28
CA THR A 87 0.17 -4.71 10.01
C THR A 87 1.47 -5.17 9.36
N LEU A 88 1.59 -6.45 9.02
CA LEU A 88 2.79 -7.01 8.38
C LEU A 88 3.03 -6.39 7.00
N ILE A 89 1.98 -6.21 6.18
CA ILE A 89 2.07 -5.54 4.88
C ILE A 89 2.51 -4.09 5.04
N LEU A 90 1.89 -3.34 5.97
CA LEU A 90 2.23 -1.94 6.20
C LEU A 90 3.65 -1.76 6.73
N THR A 91 4.08 -2.60 7.68
CA THR A 91 5.44 -2.51 8.25
C THR A 91 6.52 -3.00 7.30
N ALA A 92 6.18 -3.84 6.31
CA ALA A 92 7.09 -4.19 5.20
C ALA A 92 7.29 -3.03 4.21
N SER A 93 6.39 -2.05 4.20
CA SER A 93 6.54 -0.84 3.38
C SER A 93 7.54 0.15 4.01
N ARG A 94 7.90 1.18 3.26
CA ARG A 94 8.62 2.36 3.76
C ARG A 94 7.86 3.66 3.45
N GLY A 95 6.59 3.52 3.12
CA GLY A 95 5.76 4.59 2.59
C GLY A 95 5.40 5.69 3.59
N LEU A 96 5.38 5.41 4.88
CA LEU A 96 5.03 6.37 5.93
C LEU A 96 6.24 6.74 6.78
N SER A 97 6.19 7.88 7.46
CA SER A 97 7.16 8.17 8.51
C SER A 97 6.92 7.27 9.73
N SER A 98 7.98 7.03 10.54
CA SER A 98 7.84 6.21 11.74
C SER A 98 6.80 6.76 12.73
N VAL A 99 6.58 8.07 12.74
CA VAL A 99 5.55 8.72 13.58
C VAL A 99 4.15 8.40 13.07
N GLU A 100 3.91 8.58 11.76
CA GLU A 100 2.61 8.26 11.14
C GLU A 100 2.28 6.77 11.24
N MET A 101 3.27 5.90 11.05
CA MET A 101 3.09 4.46 11.20
C MET A 101 2.62 4.11 12.63
N LYS A 102 3.28 4.65 13.66
CA LYS A 102 2.87 4.43 15.06
C LYS A 102 1.48 4.95 15.35
N GLN A 103 1.13 6.13 14.84
CA GLN A 103 -0.21 6.71 14.98
C GLN A 103 -1.28 5.86 14.30
N LEU A 104 -1.01 5.40 13.08
CA LEU A 104 -1.92 4.54 12.33
C LEU A 104 -2.12 3.20 13.05
N MET A 105 -1.05 2.57 13.52
CA MET A 105 -1.14 1.31 14.26
C MET A 105 -1.89 1.48 15.59
N ALA A 106 -1.69 2.58 16.29
CA ALA A 106 -2.43 2.86 17.54
C ALA A 106 -3.94 3.04 17.32
N GLN A 107 -4.37 3.44 16.12
CA GLN A 107 -5.79 3.54 15.76
C GLN A 107 -6.35 2.22 15.21
N LEU A 108 -5.51 1.44 14.53
CA LEU A 108 -5.92 0.21 13.87
C LEU A 108 -5.99 -0.98 14.82
N LEU A 109 -5.00 -1.10 15.72
CA LEU A 109 -4.87 -2.25 16.61
C LEU A 109 -5.72 -2.07 17.87
N PRO A 110 -6.59 -3.03 18.20
CA PRO A 110 -7.39 -2.97 19.40
C PRO A 110 -6.52 -3.17 20.66
N ALA A 111 -6.93 -2.53 21.74
CA ALA A 111 -6.32 -2.70 23.04
C ALA A 111 -7.20 -3.63 23.91
N GLY A 112 -6.61 -4.64 24.52
CA GLY A 112 -7.34 -5.50 25.43
C GLY A 112 -6.66 -6.83 25.71
N PRO A 113 -7.03 -7.50 26.81
CA PRO A 113 -6.46 -8.78 27.18
C PRO A 113 -6.76 -9.90 26.18
N GLU A 114 -7.86 -9.78 25.44
CA GLU A 114 -8.29 -10.69 24.38
C GLU A 114 -7.36 -10.66 23.16
N HIS A 115 -6.67 -9.53 22.92
CA HIS A 115 -5.78 -9.32 21.78
C HIS A 115 -4.27 -9.46 22.11
N LYS A 116 -3.91 -10.05 23.25
CA LYS A 116 -2.50 -10.22 23.67
C LYS A 116 -1.62 -10.93 22.64
N GLY A 117 -2.20 -11.87 21.90
CA GLY A 117 -1.49 -12.57 20.82
C GLY A 117 -1.11 -11.65 19.70
N LEU A 118 -2.06 -10.83 19.26
CA LEU A 118 -1.87 -9.83 18.21
C LEU A 118 -0.84 -8.77 18.62
N ASP A 119 -0.97 -8.20 19.84
CA ASP A 119 -0.03 -7.21 20.38
C ASP A 119 1.42 -7.75 20.39
N ARG A 120 1.60 -8.99 20.84
CA ARG A 120 2.93 -9.65 20.86
C ARG A 120 3.56 -9.77 19.49
N LEU A 121 2.76 -10.05 18.44
CA LEU A 121 3.24 -10.25 17.07
C LEU A 121 3.48 -8.93 16.33
N THR A 122 2.72 -7.89 16.65
CA THR A 122 2.77 -6.60 15.93
C THR A 122 3.74 -5.60 16.54
N LYS A 123 4.05 -5.72 17.83
CA LYS A 123 4.89 -4.77 18.57
C LYS A 123 6.29 -4.58 17.98
N ASN A 124 7.00 -5.67 17.70
CA ASN A 124 8.35 -5.59 17.15
C ASN A 124 8.39 -5.02 15.74
N PRO A 125 7.59 -5.51 14.76
CA PRO A 125 7.52 -4.90 13.43
C PRO A 125 7.25 -3.40 13.45
N VAL A 126 6.32 -2.94 14.30
CA VAL A 126 6.00 -1.51 14.43
C VAL A 126 7.14 -0.72 15.09
N PHE A 127 7.81 -1.29 16.09
CA PHE A 127 8.94 -0.65 16.75
C PHE A 127 10.17 -0.52 15.83
N GLU A 128 10.46 -1.56 15.06
CA GLU A 128 11.61 -1.62 14.15
C GLU A 128 11.37 -0.90 12.82
N TYR A 129 10.14 -0.47 12.56
CA TYR A 129 9.78 0.19 11.31
C TYR A 129 10.68 1.41 11.03
N ARG A 130 11.24 1.43 9.82
CA ARG A 130 12.04 2.54 9.27
C ARG A 130 11.43 2.97 7.95
N GLY A 131 10.78 4.11 7.97
CA GLY A 131 10.14 4.68 6.78
C GLY A 131 10.83 5.92 6.27
N VAL A 132 10.09 6.74 5.54
CA VAL A 132 10.54 8.03 5.02
C VAL A 132 10.84 9.03 6.15
N PRO A 133 11.58 10.12 5.89
CA PRO A 133 11.79 11.20 6.85
C PRO A 133 10.47 11.73 7.42
N LYS A 134 10.54 12.44 8.56
CA LYS A 134 9.36 13.01 9.24
C LYS A 134 8.68 14.07 8.36
N ILE A 135 7.70 13.63 7.58
CA ILE A 135 6.80 14.46 6.77
C ILE A 135 5.37 13.92 6.96
N SER A 136 4.38 14.78 6.77
CA SER A 136 2.96 14.36 6.84
C SER A 136 2.51 13.80 5.49
N LEU A 137 2.82 12.51 5.24
CA LEU A 137 2.43 11.85 3.98
C LEU A 137 0.95 11.54 3.92
N THR A 138 0.33 11.18 5.02
CA THR A 138 -1.12 10.91 5.08
C THR A 138 -1.93 12.15 4.70
N ASN A 139 -1.57 13.33 5.22
CA ASN A 139 -2.20 14.59 4.83
C ASN A 139 -1.92 14.93 3.36
N ARG A 140 -0.71 14.66 2.88
CA ARG A 140 -0.34 14.87 1.48
C ARG A 140 -1.15 13.97 0.55
N LEU A 141 -1.30 12.70 0.89
CA LEU A 141 -2.15 11.76 0.16
C LEU A 141 -3.60 12.25 0.11
N ALA A 142 -4.17 12.65 1.25
CA ALA A 142 -5.53 13.17 1.33
C ALA A 142 -5.72 14.42 0.45
N ARG A 143 -4.77 15.37 0.47
CA ARG A 143 -4.91 16.60 -0.30
C ARG A 143 -4.67 16.37 -1.81
N LEU A 144 -3.73 15.52 -2.16
CA LEU A 144 -3.49 15.15 -3.57
C LEU A 144 -4.65 14.34 -4.15
N SER A 145 -5.27 13.45 -3.37
CA SER A 145 -6.46 12.72 -3.82
C SER A 145 -7.62 13.68 -4.16
N GLN A 146 -7.81 14.74 -3.36
CA GLN A 146 -8.77 15.79 -3.67
C GLN A 146 -8.41 16.55 -4.96
N ALA A 147 -7.12 16.87 -5.16
CA ALA A 147 -6.66 17.53 -6.37
C ALA A 147 -6.91 16.69 -7.63
N ILE A 148 -6.69 15.36 -7.54
CA ILE A 148 -7.00 14.43 -8.64
C ILE A 148 -8.50 14.40 -8.94
N VAL A 149 -9.34 14.27 -7.90
CA VAL A 149 -10.81 14.22 -8.06
C VAL A 149 -11.34 15.52 -8.64
N ASN A 150 -10.79 16.67 -8.22
CA ASN A 150 -11.23 18.00 -8.63
C ASN A 150 -10.52 18.49 -9.90
N HIS A 151 -9.63 17.71 -10.51
CA HIS A 151 -8.79 18.11 -11.63
C HIS A 151 -8.01 19.43 -11.39
N GLU A 152 -7.51 19.60 -10.16
CA GLU A 152 -6.70 20.77 -9.81
C GLU A 152 -5.27 20.57 -10.33
N LEU A 153 -4.72 21.59 -10.99
CA LEU A 153 -3.29 21.61 -11.29
C LEU A 153 -2.48 21.85 -10.04
N ILE A 154 -1.29 21.29 -10.01
CA ILE A 154 -0.33 21.49 -8.92
C ILE A 154 1.01 21.98 -9.45
N SER A 155 1.66 22.86 -8.68
CA SER A 155 3.08 23.18 -8.86
C SER A 155 3.84 22.68 -7.64
N PHE A 156 5.04 22.16 -7.83
CA PHE A 156 5.82 21.59 -6.74
C PHE A 156 7.31 21.55 -7.09
N ASP A 157 8.14 21.45 -6.07
CA ASP A 157 9.55 21.15 -6.21
C ASP A 157 9.79 19.67 -5.93
N HIS A 158 10.67 19.03 -6.69
CA HIS A 158 11.05 17.63 -6.49
C HIS A 158 12.56 17.51 -6.39
N VAL A 159 13.04 16.78 -5.38
CA VAL A 159 14.47 16.51 -5.19
C VAL A 159 14.84 15.29 -6.03
N TYR A 160 15.78 15.48 -6.97
CA TYR A 160 16.27 14.43 -7.86
C TYR A 160 17.80 14.46 -7.90
N HIS A 161 18.45 13.36 -7.57
CA HIS A 161 19.93 13.26 -7.45
C HIS A 161 20.59 14.37 -6.62
N GLY A 162 19.92 14.86 -5.58
CA GLY A 162 20.40 15.95 -4.74
C GLY A 162 20.10 17.37 -5.29
N GLU A 163 19.58 17.48 -6.49
CA GLU A 163 19.14 18.73 -7.09
C GLU A 163 17.64 18.93 -6.91
N MET A 164 17.21 20.18 -6.73
CA MET A 164 15.81 20.54 -6.65
C MET A 164 15.34 21.07 -8.00
N ARG A 165 14.34 20.41 -8.60
CA ARG A 165 13.72 20.80 -9.86
C ARG A 165 12.31 21.28 -9.58
N HIS A 166 11.91 22.39 -10.20
CA HIS A 166 10.56 22.94 -10.11
C HIS A 166 9.68 22.41 -11.26
N PHE A 167 8.45 22.01 -10.91
CA PHE A 167 7.43 21.57 -11.85
C PHE A 167 6.21 22.47 -11.71
N ASP A 168 5.86 23.19 -12.76
CA ASP A 168 4.74 24.11 -12.75
C ASP A 168 3.51 23.52 -13.39
N ARG A 169 2.34 23.77 -12.79
CA ARG A 169 0.98 23.47 -13.30
C ARG A 169 0.82 22.07 -13.91
N ARG A 170 1.25 21.04 -13.21
CA ARG A 170 1.07 19.64 -13.61
C ARG A 170 -0.31 19.13 -13.22
N LEU A 171 -0.94 18.35 -14.11
CA LEU A 171 -2.21 17.68 -13.81
C LEU A 171 -1.93 16.36 -13.09
N PRO A 172 -2.30 16.21 -11.80
CA PRO A 172 -2.20 14.93 -11.10
C PRO A 172 -3.30 14.00 -11.59
N THR A 173 -2.93 12.79 -12.02
CA THR A 173 -3.84 11.81 -12.60
C THR A 173 -4.03 10.57 -11.74
N GLY A 174 -3.11 10.30 -10.80
CA GLY A 174 -3.23 9.15 -9.92
C GLY A 174 -2.23 9.11 -8.78
N LEU A 175 -2.57 8.33 -7.77
CA LEU A 175 -1.69 7.95 -6.68
C LEU A 175 -1.41 6.45 -6.76
N PHE A 176 -0.19 6.07 -6.50
CA PHE A 176 0.27 4.71 -6.66
C PHE A 176 1.23 4.35 -5.53
N PHE A 177 1.12 3.13 -5.01
CA PHE A 177 2.09 2.56 -4.09
C PHE A 177 2.87 1.45 -4.80
N GLY A 178 4.17 1.59 -4.83
CA GLY A 178 5.05 0.58 -5.44
C GLY A 178 6.47 0.71 -4.91
N ASP A 179 7.18 -0.40 -4.91
CA ASP A 179 8.56 -0.46 -4.43
C ASP A 179 8.79 0.26 -3.10
N LEU A 180 7.94 -0.03 -2.13
CA LEU A 180 7.97 0.47 -0.75
C LEU A 180 7.53 1.92 -0.54
N PHE A 181 7.24 2.71 -1.59
CA PHE A 181 6.96 4.14 -1.50
C PHE A 181 5.66 4.55 -2.19
N PHE A 182 5.17 5.73 -1.85
CA PHE A 182 4.05 6.36 -2.55
C PHE A 182 4.55 7.28 -3.67
N TYR A 183 3.84 7.21 -4.80
CA TYR A 183 4.12 8.01 -5.99
C TYR A 183 2.88 8.77 -6.42
N LEU A 184 3.11 9.99 -6.90
CA LEU A 184 2.16 10.74 -7.67
C LEU A 184 2.42 10.51 -9.15
N ILE A 185 1.36 10.29 -9.90
CA ILE A 185 1.39 10.25 -11.37
C ILE A 185 0.80 11.55 -11.87
N VAL A 186 1.50 12.19 -12.79
CA VAL A 186 1.04 13.39 -13.47
C VAL A 186 1.02 13.16 -14.99
N ASP A 187 0.21 13.94 -15.70
CA ASP A 187 0.24 13.97 -17.14
C ASP A 187 1.59 14.52 -17.64
N GLY A 188 2.24 13.81 -18.57
CA GLY A 188 3.54 14.13 -19.15
C GLY A 188 3.47 14.87 -20.49
N SER A 189 2.31 15.42 -20.88
CA SER A 189 2.10 16.05 -22.19
C SER A 189 2.89 17.32 -22.45
N ASP A 190 3.62 17.85 -21.47
CA ASP A 190 4.50 19.02 -21.61
C ASP A 190 5.98 18.62 -21.76
N GLU A 191 6.65 19.28 -22.67
CA GLU A 191 7.99 19.07 -23.26
C GLU A 191 9.20 19.02 -22.31
N GLN A 192 9.03 18.84 -20.99
CA GLN A 192 10.12 18.81 -20.01
C GLN A 192 10.42 17.41 -19.42
N ALA A 193 9.94 16.36 -20.06
CA ALA A 193 10.31 14.97 -19.74
C ALA A 193 11.64 14.55 -20.41
N ASP A 194 12.58 15.49 -20.55
CA ASP A 194 13.75 15.36 -21.42
C ASP A 194 14.81 14.34 -21.00
N ASP A 195 14.73 13.72 -19.81
CA ASP A 195 15.83 12.89 -19.33
C ASP A 195 15.51 11.39 -19.13
N ASP A 196 14.27 10.93 -19.36
CA ASP A 196 13.95 9.51 -19.31
C ASP A 196 13.25 9.04 -20.59
N PRO A 197 13.96 8.40 -21.53
CA PRO A 197 13.39 7.90 -22.79
C PRO A 197 12.31 6.84 -22.59
N ASP A 198 12.13 6.35 -21.35
CA ASP A 198 11.14 5.36 -20.96
C ASP A 198 9.81 5.97 -20.49
N GLU A 199 9.71 7.30 -20.33
CA GLU A 199 8.50 7.98 -19.91
C GLU A 199 7.55 8.19 -21.08
N GLY A 200 6.41 7.48 -21.02
CA GLY A 200 5.29 7.69 -21.93
C GLY A 200 4.48 8.94 -21.54
N LYS A 201 3.17 8.93 -21.81
CA LYS A 201 2.20 10.00 -21.51
C LYS A 201 2.18 10.45 -20.02
N PHE A 202 2.75 9.68 -19.08
CA PHE A 202 2.67 9.91 -17.64
C PHE A 202 4.06 9.94 -17.00
N VAL A 203 4.24 10.87 -16.06
CA VAL A 203 5.45 11.02 -15.26
C VAL A 203 5.14 10.75 -13.78
N ARG A 204 6.06 10.07 -13.08
CA ARG A 204 5.91 9.71 -11.66
C ARG A 204 6.82 10.53 -10.77
N PHE A 205 6.32 10.87 -9.59
CA PHE A 205 7.08 11.57 -8.55
C PHE A 205 6.91 10.88 -7.20
N ARG A 206 8.00 10.58 -6.51
CA ARG A 206 7.93 10.10 -5.14
C ARG A 206 7.40 11.18 -4.22
N LEU A 207 6.39 10.85 -3.44
CA LEU A 207 5.72 11.82 -2.56
C LEU A 207 6.65 12.40 -1.48
N ASP A 208 7.55 11.58 -0.95
CA ASP A 208 8.49 11.99 0.09
C ASP A 208 9.59 12.95 -0.41
N TYR A 209 9.81 13.02 -1.71
CA TYR A 209 10.75 13.98 -2.33
C TYR A 209 10.10 15.27 -2.79
N MET A 210 8.78 15.35 -2.79
CA MET A 210 8.07 16.57 -3.15
C MET A 210 8.14 17.63 -2.05
N ARG A 211 8.27 18.89 -2.43
CA ARG A 211 8.32 20.07 -1.55
C ARG A 211 7.45 21.17 -2.14
N ASN A 212 7.06 22.15 -1.33
CA ASN A 212 6.42 23.40 -1.76
C ASN A 212 5.23 23.20 -2.69
N ILE A 213 4.35 22.22 -2.38
CA ILE A 213 3.20 21.88 -3.23
C ILE A 213 2.18 23.02 -3.13
N THR A 214 1.86 23.63 -4.28
CA THR A 214 0.79 24.61 -4.45
C THR A 214 -0.30 24.05 -5.34
N TYR A 215 -1.54 24.45 -5.11
CA TYR A 215 -2.72 23.94 -5.78
C TYR A 215 -3.41 25.06 -6.53
N HIS A 216 -3.72 24.81 -7.79
CA HIS A 216 -4.34 25.78 -8.69
C HIS A 216 -5.71 25.27 -9.13
N ARG A 217 -6.70 26.15 -9.22
CA ARG A 217 -8.00 25.79 -9.77
C ARG A 217 -7.92 25.74 -11.27
N GLN A 218 -8.37 24.62 -11.86
CA GLN A 218 -8.58 24.51 -13.31
C GLN A 218 -9.92 23.84 -13.57
N GLN A 219 -10.59 24.22 -14.67
CA GLN A 219 -11.73 23.48 -15.17
C GLN A 219 -11.23 22.26 -15.96
N PRO A 220 -11.86 21.10 -15.80
CA PRO A 220 -11.44 19.89 -16.50
C PRO A 220 -11.64 20.05 -18.01
N THR A 221 -10.58 19.82 -18.78
CA THR A 221 -10.60 19.85 -20.25
C THR A 221 -10.44 18.46 -20.86
N HIS A 222 -10.36 17.39 -20.06
CA HIS A 222 -10.08 16.03 -20.53
C HIS A 222 -11.22 15.05 -20.27
N ASP A 223 -11.41 14.16 -21.24
CA ASP A 223 -12.43 13.14 -21.29
C ASP A 223 -12.18 12.04 -20.24
N HIS A 224 -13.23 11.41 -19.74
CA HIS A 224 -13.25 10.42 -18.68
C HIS A 224 -12.41 9.16 -18.97
N ASP A 225 -12.08 8.89 -20.24
CA ASP A 225 -11.43 7.66 -20.69
C ASP A 225 -9.90 7.63 -20.50
N GLU A 226 -9.28 8.75 -20.14
CA GLU A 226 -7.83 8.89 -19.98
C GLU A 226 -7.34 8.75 -18.53
N ARG A 227 -8.16 8.21 -17.64
CA ARG A 227 -7.78 8.03 -16.22
C ARG A 227 -6.66 7.00 -16.07
N PHE A 228 -5.68 7.38 -15.27
CA PHE A 228 -4.62 6.50 -14.84
C PHE A 228 -5.18 5.21 -14.19
N ARG A 229 -4.83 4.05 -14.75
CA ARG A 229 -5.26 2.74 -14.26
C ARG A 229 -4.14 2.08 -13.42
N GLY A 230 -4.02 2.45 -12.15
CA GLY A 230 -2.97 1.97 -11.24
C GLY A 230 -2.82 0.44 -11.17
N GLY A 231 -3.91 -0.31 -11.28
CA GLY A 231 -3.86 -1.78 -11.27
C GLY A 231 -3.08 -2.39 -12.44
N ARG A 232 -3.11 -1.78 -13.63
CA ARG A 232 -2.32 -2.24 -14.77
C ARG A 232 -0.82 -2.07 -14.55
N ILE A 233 -0.42 -1.01 -13.86
CA ILE A 233 0.99 -0.78 -13.59
C ILE A 233 1.54 -1.83 -12.64
N GLN A 234 0.81 -2.20 -11.59
CA GLN A 234 1.25 -3.22 -10.64
C GLN A 234 1.52 -4.58 -11.30
N ASN A 235 0.71 -4.95 -12.31
CA ASN A 235 0.84 -6.24 -12.99
C ASN A 235 1.93 -6.25 -14.06
N HIS A 236 2.20 -5.09 -14.70
CA HIS A 236 3.08 -5.02 -15.88
C HIS A 236 4.42 -4.36 -15.61
N THR A 237 4.69 -3.85 -14.41
CA THR A 237 5.97 -3.22 -14.10
C THR A 237 6.66 -3.85 -12.89
N TRP A 238 7.95 -4.00 -13.00
CA TRP A 238 8.86 -4.12 -11.85
C TRP A 238 9.32 -2.72 -11.50
N TYR A 239 9.19 -2.32 -10.24
CA TYR A 239 9.33 -0.92 -9.84
C TYR A 239 8.33 0.03 -10.55
N PRO A 240 8.10 1.23 -10.07
CA PRO A 240 7.14 2.17 -10.65
C PRO A 240 7.65 2.86 -11.92
N TYR A 241 8.25 2.08 -12.85
CA TYR A 241 8.68 2.59 -14.15
C TYR A 241 7.59 2.41 -15.19
N LEU A 242 7.20 3.52 -15.78
CA LEU A 242 6.23 3.57 -16.87
C LEU A 242 6.96 3.28 -18.19
N GLY A 243 6.25 2.88 -19.20
CA GLY A 243 6.82 2.59 -20.50
C GLY A 243 5.76 2.07 -21.46
N LYS A 244 6.11 1.88 -22.72
CA LYS A 244 5.18 1.31 -23.70
C LYS A 244 4.94 -0.17 -23.41
N PRO A 245 3.70 -0.67 -23.49
CA PRO A 245 3.43 -2.09 -23.35
C PRO A 245 4.15 -2.91 -24.44
N ILE A 246 4.83 -3.97 -24.03
CA ILE A 246 5.51 -4.94 -24.88
C ILE A 246 5.23 -6.36 -24.41
N ASN A 247 5.45 -7.34 -25.28
CA ASN A 247 5.55 -8.74 -24.91
C ASN A 247 7.03 -9.13 -24.83
N LEU A 248 7.48 -9.42 -23.60
CA LEU A 248 8.81 -9.91 -23.34
C LEU A 248 8.83 -11.43 -23.44
N GLU A 249 9.66 -11.99 -24.31
CA GLU A 249 9.86 -13.44 -24.41
C GLU A 249 11.19 -13.84 -23.80
N ILE A 250 11.15 -14.80 -22.88
CA ILE A 250 12.34 -15.30 -22.18
C ILE A 250 12.40 -16.83 -22.18
N LEU A 251 13.61 -17.34 -22.05
CA LEU A 251 13.86 -18.67 -21.50
C LEU A 251 14.24 -18.51 -20.04
N TYR A 252 13.54 -19.21 -19.16
CA TYR A 252 13.74 -19.17 -17.72
C TYR A 252 14.12 -20.55 -17.19
N SER A 253 15.21 -20.62 -16.42
CA SER A 253 15.85 -21.88 -16.03
C SER A 253 15.61 -22.25 -14.56
N TYR A 254 14.63 -21.65 -13.92
CA TYR A 254 14.24 -21.92 -12.54
C TYR A 254 12.73 -22.20 -12.46
N ASP A 255 12.17 -22.27 -11.25
CA ASP A 255 10.75 -22.47 -11.08
C ASP A 255 9.94 -21.30 -11.70
N PRO A 256 9.10 -21.56 -12.72
CA PRO A 256 8.34 -20.51 -13.39
C PRO A 256 7.34 -19.81 -12.46
N GLN A 257 7.02 -20.40 -11.29
CA GLN A 257 6.14 -19.78 -10.32
C GLN A 257 6.68 -18.41 -9.85
N PHE A 258 8.00 -18.24 -9.72
CA PHE A 258 8.59 -16.93 -9.38
C PHE A 258 8.30 -15.85 -10.42
N VAL A 259 8.18 -16.23 -11.69
CA VAL A 259 7.79 -15.30 -12.75
C VAL A 259 6.29 -15.02 -12.68
N LEU A 260 5.45 -16.05 -12.49
CA LEU A 260 4.00 -15.94 -12.40
C LEU A 260 3.56 -15.13 -11.17
N ASP A 261 4.21 -15.32 -10.03
CA ASP A 261 3.93 -14.55 -8.80
C ASP A 261 4.22 -13.06 -9.01
N ARG A 262 5.19 -12.73 -9.83
CA ARG A 262 5.56 -11.34 -10.11
C ARG A 262 4.79 -10.72 -11.26
N PHE A 263 4.50 -11.50 -12.27
CA PHE A 263 3.77 -11.12 -13.48
C PHE A 263 2.59 -12.07 -13.67
N PRO A 264 1.45 -11.80 -13.04
CA PRO A 264 0.29 -12.70 -13.06
C PRO A 264 -0.28 -12.98 -14.45
N GLU A 265 0.00 -12.09 -15.41
CA GLU A 265 -0.45 -12.24 -16.80
C GLU A 265 0.59 -12.96 -17.69
N ALA A 266 1.71 -13.43 -17.11
CA ALA A 266 2.71 -14.19 -17.85
C ALA A 266 2.17 -15.56 -18.29
N ILE A 267 2.58 -15.98 -19.49
CA ILE A 267 2.15 -17.23 -20.12
C ILE A 267 3.36 -18.15 -20.24
N VAL A 268 3.28 -19.32 -19.60
CA VAL A 268 4.30 -20.36 -19.68
C VAL A 268 3.93 -21.39 -20.75
N ASP A 269 4.84 -21.65 -21.68
CA ASP A 269 4.68 -22.74 -22.65
C ASP A 269 5.04 -24.11 -22.01
N TRP A 270 4.04 -24.72 -21.39
CA TRP A 270 4.17 -26.00 -20.72
C TRP A 270 4.42 -27.18 -21.69
N LYS A 271 4.16 -27.01 -23.00
CA LYS A 271 4.33 -28.07 -24.00
C LYS A 271 5.78 -28.22 -24.46
N ASN A 272 6.55 -27.16 -24.39
CA ASN A 272 7.93 -27.09 -24.89
C ASN A 272 8.96 -26.93 -23.78
N VAL A 273 8.74 -27.57 -22.63
CA VAL A 273 9.70 -27.59 -21.52
C VAL A 273 10.92 -28.45 -21.93
N ARG A 274 12.12 -27.89 -21.76
CA ARG A 274 13.37 -28.56 -22.14
C ARG A 274 14.22 -28.82 -20.91
N ASP A 275 14.97 -29.92 -20.91
CA ASP A 275 16.01 -30.15 -19.93
C ASP A 275 17.23 -29.27 -20.22
N ARG A 276 17.86 -28.72 -19.18
CA ARG A 276 19.08 -27.90 -19.29
C ARG A 276 20.26 -28.64 -18.66
N PRO A 277 20.97 -29.48 -19.44
CA PRO A 277 21.98 -30.39 -18.90
C PRO A 277 23.26 -29.69 -18.45
N PHE A 278 23.47 -28.38 -18.73
CA PHE A 278 24.77 -27.72 -18.60
C PHE A 278 24.88 -26.71 -17.46
N ILE A 279 23.87 -26.56 -16.59
CA ILE A 279 24.03 -25.68 -15.42
C ILE A 279 24.46 -26.52 -14.22
N LYS A 280 25.58 -26.14 -13.62
CA LYS A 280 26.05 -26.70 -12.33
C LYS A 280 25.08 -26.36 -11.15
N ASN A 281 24.03 -25.58 -11.38
CA ASN A 281 23.05 -25.26 -10.36
C ASN A 281 22.07 -26.43 -10.19
N PRO A 282 22.05 -27.14 -9.03
CA PRO A 282 21.21 -28.30 -8.80
C PRO A 282 19.69 -27.98 -8.84
N TYR A 283 19.32 -26.71 -8.76
CA TYR A 283 17.93 -26.26 -8.77
C TYR A 283 17.41 -25.89 -10.16
N ALA A 284 18.28 -25.68 -11.14
CA ALA A 284 17.92 -25.27 -12.51
C ALA A 284 17.93 -26.45 -13.47
N ARG A 285 16.94 -27.34 -13.36
CA ARG A 285 16.87 -28.59 -14.17
C ARG A 285 16.15 -28.43 -15.50
N LYS A 286 15.20 -27.49 -15.58
CA LYS A 286 14.32 -27.31 -16.75
C LYS A 286 14.38 -25.89 -17.25
N VAL A 287 14.09 -25.71 -18.54
CA VAL A 287 14.00 -24.38 -19.18
C VAL A 287 12.59 -24.21 -19.70
N TYR A 288 11.97 -23.14 -19.31
CA TYR A 288 10.63 -22.74 -19.68
C TYR A 288 10.67 -21.58 -20.64
N HIS A 289 9.88 -21.61 -21.70
CA HIS A 289 9.62 -20.46 -22.55
C HIS A 289 8.43 -19.71 -21.93
N ILE A 290 8.65 -18.43 -21.63
CA ILE A 290 7.64 -17.60 -20.96
C ILE A 290 7.49 -16.30 -21.73
N THR A 291 6.24 -15.94 -22.01
CA THR A 291 5.86 -14.63 -22.57
C THR A 291 5.24 -13.79 -21.48
N ILE A 292 5.77 -12.60 -21.26
CA ILE A 292 5.40 -11.70 -20.17
C ILE A 292 4.93 -10.37 -20.76
N PRO A 293 3.64 -9.99 -20.62
CA PRO A 293 3.18 -8.64 -20.90
C PRO A 293 3.79 -7.69 -19.87
N VAL A 294 4.63 -6.75 -20.32
CA VAL A 294 5.30 -5.78 -19.44
C VAL A 294 5.38 -4.41 -20.10
N ASN A 295 5.70 -3.39 -19.30
CA ASN A 295 6.07 -2.10 -19.82
C ASN A 295 7.57 -2.05 -20.11
N ASP A 296 7.93 -1.47 -21.28
CA ASP A 296 9.31 -1.24 -21.72
C ASP A 296 9.92 -0.06 -20.97
N GLY A 297 10.24 -0.28 -19.71
CA GLY A 297 10.82 0.69 -18.81
C GLY A 297 12.07 0.15 -18.13
N PHE A 298 12.75 1.01 -17.38
CA PHE A 298 13.97 0.63 -16.65
C PHE A 298 13.70 -0.49 -15.63
N GLY A 299 12.46 -0.58 -15.10
CA GLY A 299 12.08 -1.61 -14.14
C GLY A 299 12.26 -3.03 -14.66
N ILE A 300 11.77 -3.34 -15.88
CA ILE A 300 11.93 -4.68 -16.44
C ILE A 300 13.42 -5.00 -16.73
N ARG A 301 14.20 -3.99 -17.12
CA ARG A 301 15.63 -4.15 -17.32
C ARG A 301 16.36 -4.48 -16.01
N MET A 302 16.02 -3.83 -14.91
CA MET A 302 16.55 -4.14 -13.58
C MET A 302 16.14 -5.55 -13.13
N TRP A 303 14.90 -5.94 -13.34
CA TRP A 303 14.44 -7.29 -13.00
C TRP A 303 15.25 -8.36 -13.75
N LEU A 304 15.44 -8.17 -15.06
CA LEU A 304 16.23 -9.10 -15.89
C LEU A 304 17.68 -9.22 -15.40
N GLN A 305 18.30 -8.13 -14.97
CA GLN A 305 19.66 -8.14 -14.41
C GLN A 305 19.70 -8.91 -13.09
N GLY A 306 18.68 -8.77 -12.24
CA GLY A 306 18.56 -9.49 -10.97
C GLY A 306 18.38 -11.00 -11.11
N GLN A 307 17.98 -11.51 -12.30
CA GLN A 307 17.82 -12.95 -12.54
C GLN A 307 19.16 -13.65 -12.85
N GLY A 308 20.23 -12.92 -13.11
CA GLY A 308 21.55 -13.47 -13.40
C GLY A 308 21.53 -14.39 -14.63
N ASP A 309 22.05 -15.62 -14.48
CA ASP A 309 22.13 -16.64 -15.53
C ASP A 309 20.85 -17.47 -15.70
N LEU A 310 19.83 -17.23 -14.84
CA LEU A 310 18.57 -17.96 -14.90
C LEU A 310 17.67 -17.53 -16.06
N VAL A 311 17.92 -16.33 -16.62
CA VAL A 311 17.10 -15.78 -17.70
C VAL A 311 17.90 -15.57 -18.98
N LYS A 312 17.29 -15.90 -20.12
CA LYS A 312 17.76 -15.51 -21.44
C LYS A 312 16.65 -14.82 -22.18
N VAL A 313 16.84 -13.54 -22.52
CA VAL A 313 15.89 -12.76 -23.33
C VAL A 313 15.93 -13.22 -24.77
N LEU A 314 14.76 -13.51 -25.35
CA LEU A 314 14.57 -13.87 -26.75
C LEU A 314 14.09 -12.65 -27.55
N ALA A 315 13.05 -11.99 -27.08
CA ALA A 315 12.43 -10.81 -27.70
C ALA A 315 11.90 -9.85 -26.63
N PRO A 316 11.79 -8.56 -26.94
CA PRO A 316 12.22 -7.90 -28.18
C PRO A 316 13.74 -7.73 -28.26
N LYS A 317 14.24 -7.51 -29.46
CA LYS A 317 15.68 -7.41 -29.74
C LYS A 317 16.37 -6.32 -28.92
N HIS A 318 15.78 -5.16 -28.78
CA HIS A 318 16.39 -4.02 -28.06
C HIS A 318 16.59 -4.32 -26.57
N ILE A 319 15.66 -5.03 -25.89
CA ILE A 319 15.83 -5.47 -24.50
C ILE A 319 16.95 -6.50 -24.40
N ARG A 320 16.99 -7.47 -25.32
CA ARG A 320 18.09 -8.46 -25.36
C ARG A 320 19.45 -7.78 -25.54
N ASP A 321 19.54 -6.87 -26.48
CA ASP A 321 20.79 -6.16 -26.80
C ASP A 321 21.24 -5.29 -25.60
N TYR A 322 20.30 -4.63 -24.91
CA TYR A 322 20.55 -3.92 -23.66
C TYR A 322 21.11 -4.84 -22.56
N VAL A 323 20.49 -5.99 -22.32
CA VAL A 323 20.98 -6.96 -21.30
C VAL A 323 22.41 -7.42 -21.62
N VAL A 324 22.67 -7.77 -22.89
CA VAL A 324 24.02 -8.16 -23.33
C VAL A 324 25.03 -7.04 -23.13
N TRP A 325 24.65 -5.79 -23.44
CA TRP A 325 25.52 -4.63 -23.23
C TRP A 325 25.84 -4.42 -21.74
N VAL A 326 24.84 -4.48 -20.86
CA VAL A 326 25.04 -4.34 -19.41
C VAL A 326 25.93 -5.44 -18.87
N LEU A 327 25.69 -6.70 -19.23
CA LEU A 327 26.53 -7.83 -18.78
C LEU A 327 27.98 -7.66 -19.17
N ARG A 328 28.25 -7.22 -20.40
CA ARG A 328 29.62 -6.93 -20.87
C ARG A 328 30.26 -5.78 -20.09
N LYS A 329 29.50 -4.72 -19.82
CA LYS A 329 29.96 -3.57 -19.04
C LYS A 329 30.26 -3.98 -17.59
N SER A 330 29.37 -4.74 -16.97
CA SER A 330 29.56 -5.25 -15.61
C SER A 330 30.79 -6.15 -15.51
N LEU A 331 30.99 -7.06 -16.47
CA LEU A 331 32.15 -7.94 -16.49
C LEU A 331 33.47 -7.13 -16.56
N LYS A 332 33.51 -6.06 -17.36
CA LYS A 332 34.67 -5.18 -17.43
C LYS A 332 34.99 -4.50 -16.10
N ASN A 333 33.99 -4.13 -15.30
CA ASN A 333 34.24 -3.54 -13.99
C ASN A 333 34.98 -4.49 -13.06
N TYR A 334 34.73 -5.81 -13.13
CA TYR A 334 35.45 -6.82 -12.35
C TYR A 334 36.78 -7.23 -12.94
N GLN A 335 36.99 -7.09 -14.27
CA GLN A 335 38.25 -7.42 -14.95
C GLN A 335 39.30 -6.30 -14.83
N ASN A 336 38.86 -5.06 -14.61
CA ASN A 336 39.74 -3.90 -14.47
C ASN A 336 40.09 -3.60 -13.00
N GLU A 337 39.65 -4.42 -12.04
CA GLU A 337 40.17 -4.36 -10.68
C GLU A 337 41.66 -4.82 -10.71
N ASP A 338 42.56 -3.86 -10.73
CA ASP A 338 43.95 -4.14 -10.35
C ASP A 338 43.92 -4.78 -8.96
N ASP A 339 44.78 -5.78 -8.74
CA ASP A 339 44.95 -6.57 -7.50
C ASP A 339 45.20 -5.72 -6.22
N THR A 340 45.06 -4.42 -6.28
CA THR A 340 45.35 -3.48 -5.18
C THR A 340 44.22 -3.28 -4.20
N GLY A 341 43.00 -3.80 -4.44
CA GLY A 341 41.88 -3.77 -3.49
C GLY A 341 41.47 -2.38 -2.97
N LYS A 342 41.81 -1.33 -3.67
CA LYS A 342 41.42 0.04 -3.33
C LYS A 342 40.10 0.38 -4.03
N TYR A 343 39.03 0.23 -3.30
CA TYR A 343 37.78 0.89 -3.68
C TYR A 343 37.96 2.41 -3.52
N LEU A 344 37.68 3.13 -4.56
CA LEU A 344 37.55 4.57 -4.52
C LEU A 344 36.24 4.98 -3.89
#